data_5b3a36dfae76c2cccc34f98806f1cfb8
#
_entry.id   5b3a36dfae76c2cccc34f98806f1cfb8
#
_cell.length_a   1.000
_cell.length_b   1.000
_cell.length_c   1.000
_cell.angle_alpha   90.00
_cell.angle_beta   90.00
_cell.angle_gamma   90.00
#
_symmetry.space_group_name_H-M   'P 1'
#
loop_
_entity.id
_entity.type
_entity.pdbx_description
1 polymer ?
#
loop_
_entity_poly.entity_id
_entity_poly.type
_entity_poly.pdbx_seq_one_letter_code
_entity_poly.pdbx_strand_id
1 'polypeptide(L)'
;KMNKLIKETETLSGEDIREGLTAIVSIKIGEPQFEGQTKQKLGNSEARGAVDSIVSEQLMIYLEQHPQVAKIILEKSILAQRAREAARKARELTRRKSALDGLSLPGKLADCSDKDPKNCEIYIVEGDSAGGSAKTARTRATQAILPLRGKILNVEKARLDRIYSNAEIKAMITAFGTGIHDDFDISKLRYHKIIIMTDADVDGAHISTLLLTFIYRFMPELIKQGHVYLAQPPLYKLEKNKKVWYAYSDEELEQILQEVGRDQNNKIQRYKGLGEMDAEQLWETTMDPEKRILLRVNMDEDSTSELDLTFTTLMGDQVEPRREFIEENAKYAKNLDI
;
A
#
# COMPACT_ATOMS: atom_id res chain seq x y z
N LYS A 1 32.00 8.23 18.32
CA LYS A 1 33.21 8.60 17.54
C LYS A 1 34.44 7.86 18.05
N MET A 2 34.68 7.82 19.36
CA MET A 2 35.86 7.13 19.93
C MET A 2 35.98 5.66 19.56
N ASN A 3 34.86 4.93 19.39
CA ASN A 3 34.88 3.51 19.03
C ASN A 3 34.79 3.24 17.52
N LYS A 4 35.03 4.24 16.66
CA LYS A 4 35.01 4.18 15.18
C LYS A 4 33.67 3.68 14.58
N LEU A 5 32.59 3.66 15.35
CA LEU A 5 31.26 3.25 14.86
C LEU A 5 30.61 4.30 13.94
N ILE A 6 30.98 5.58 14.12
CA ILE A 6 30.47 6.70 13.33
C ILE A 6 31.67 7.47 12.77
N LYS A 7 31.62 7.86 11.50
CA LYS A 7 32.62 8.75 10.89
C LYS A 7 32.56 10.14 11.54
N GLU A 8 33.66 10.87 11.55
CA GLU A 8 33.71 12.21 12.16
C GLU A 8 32.69 13.20 11.55
N THR A 9 32.33 13.00 10.30
CA THR A 9 31.38 13.83 9.55
C THR A 9 29.92 13.40 9.71
N GLU A 10 29.65 12.25 10.31
CA GLU A 10 28.29 11.73 10.50
C GLU A 10 27.75 12.23 11.86
N THR A 11 26.54 12.81 11.84
CA THR A 11 25.81 13.23 13.05
C THR A 11 24.46 12.52 13.08
N LEU A 12 24.15 11.93 14.24
CA LEU A 12 22.83 11.36 14.50
C LEU A 12 21.85 12.47 14.89
N SER A 13 20.66 12.46 14.33
CA SER A 13 19.55 13.31 14.79
C SER A 13 18.85 12.69 16.00
N GLY A 14 18.09 13.49 16.73
CA GLY A 14 17.24 12.97 17.79
C GLY A 14 16.19 11.96 17.30
N GLU A 15 15.78 12.07 16.05
CA GLU A 15 14.87 11.15 15.36
C GLU A 15 15.54 9.78 15.15
N ASP A 16 16.78 9.77 14.67
CA ASP A 16 17.55 8.52 14.48
C ASP A 16 17.76 7.76 15.79
N ILE A 17 17.94 8.49 16.92
CA ILE A 17 18.15 7.88 18.22
C ILE A 17 16.85 7.32 18.81
N ARG A 18 15.72 7.95 18.50
CA ARG A 18 14.40 7.50 18.97
C ARG A 18 13.78 6.40 18.12
N GLU A 19 14.39 6.03 17.01
CA GLU A 19 13.89 4.96 16.15
C GLU A 19 13.74 3.64 16.93
N GLY A 20 12.49 3.14 17.00
CA GLY A 20 12.14 1.94 17.75
C GLY A 20 12.14 2.10 19.27
N LEU A 21 12.21 3.34 19.80
CA LEU A 21 12.09 3.61 21.22
C LEU A 21 10.61 3.69 21.63
N THR A 22 10.21 2.86 22.58
CA THR A 22 8.95 3.02 23.33
C THR A 22 9.30 3.42 24.75
N ALA A 23 8.81 4.57 25.20
CA ALA A 23 9.08 5.07 26.54
C ALA A 23 7.83 5.66 27.18
N ILE A 24 7.67 5.42 28.49
CA ILE A 24 6.61 6.01 29.30
C ILE A 24 7.29 6.81 30.41
N VAL A 25 6.92 8.09 30.49
CA VAL A 25 7.38 8.96 31.60
C VAL A 25 6.23 9.17 32.56
N SER A 26 6.38 8.72 33.80
CA SER A 26 5.39 8.91 34.87
C SER A 26 5.97 9.80 35.95
N ILE A 27 5.29 10.89 36.25
CA ILE A 27 5.70 11.85 37.25
C ILE A 27 4.55 12.12 38.23
N LYS A 28 4.91 12.47 39.49
CA LYS A 28 3.95 12.94 40.48
C LYS A 28 4.31 14.38 40.85
N ILE A 29 3.34 15.28 40.66
CA ILE A 29 3.48 16.71 40.93
C ILE A 29 2.40 17.11 41.93
N GLY A 30 2.75 17.93 42.95
CA GLY A 30 1.80 18.36 43.98
C GLY A 30 0.65 19.20 43.39
N GLU A 31 0.95 20.12 42.49
CA GLU A 31 -0.02 21.03 41.88
C GLU A 31 0.14 21.01 40.35
N PRO A 32 -0.46 20.05 39.64
CA PRO A 32 -0.33 19.95 38.20
C PRO A 32 -1.13 21.06 37.51
N GLN A 33 -0.47 21.85 36.69
CA GLN A 33 -1.06 22.87 35.84
C GLN A 33 -1.17 22.33 34.42
N PHE A 34 -2.36 22.37 33.83
CA PHE A 34 -2.58 21.90 32.48
C PHE A 34 -2.95 23.04 31.55
N GLU A 35 -2.41 23.03 30.33
CA GLU A 35 -2.84 23.91 29.26
C GLU A 35 -4.13 23.34 28.63
N GLY A 36 -5.20 24.15 28.68
CA GLY A 36 -6.49 23.82 28.08
C GLY A 36 -7.39 22.88 28.89
N GLN A 37 -8.66 22.83 28.49
CA GLN A 37 -9.72 22.11 29.19
C GLN A 37 -9.57 20.58 29.10
N THR A 38 -8.89 20.07 28.07
CA THR A 38 -8.68 18.63 27.81
C THR A 38 -7.52 18.03 28.62
N LYS A 39 -6.77 18.83 29.36
CA LYS A 39 -5.62 18.39 30.19
C LYS A 39 -4.56 17.55 29.44
N GLN A 40 -4.41 17.75 28.14
CA GLN A 40 -3.49 16.98 27.28
C GLN A 40 -2.04 17.46 27.39
N LYS A 41 -1.80 18.68 27.84
CA LYS A 41 -0.48 19.27 27.93
C LYS A 41 -0.24 19.82 29.33
N LEU A 42 0.82 19.31 29.96
CA LEU A 42 1.28 19.79 31.27
C LEU A 42 2.03 21.12 31.09
N GLY A 43 1.60 22.16 31.82
CA GLY A 43 2.18 23.50 31.78
C GLY A 43 3.33 23.74 32.74
N ASN A 44 3.56 22.80 33.68
CA ASN A 44 4.62 22.89 34.68
C ASN A 44 6.01 22.79 34.02
N SER A 45 6.70 23.91 33.84
CA SER A 45 8.03 23.95 33.20
C SER A 45 9.12 23.26 34.05
N GLU A 46 9.00 23.30 35.35
CA GLU A 46 9.90 22.64 36.32
C GLU A 46 9.90 21.10 36.14
N ALA A 47 8.78 20.52 35.78
CA ALA A 47 8.65 19.09 35.54
C ALA A 47 9.56 18.62 34.39
N ARG A 48 9.64 19.40 33.33
CA ARG A 48 10.52 19.11 32.19
C ARG A 48 11.99 19.09 32.60
N GLY A 49 12.42 20.13 33.32
CA GLY A 49 13.80 20.24 33.79
C GLY A 49 14.21 19.09 34.70
N ALA A 50 13.34 18.74 35.67
CA ALA A 50 13.58 17.64 36.58
C ALA A 50 13.69 16.28 35.87
N VAL A 51 12.77 16.00 34.93
CA VAL A 51 12.80 14.76 34.13
C VAL A 51 14.05 14.70 33.27
N ASP A 52 14.39 15.79 32.58
CA ASP A 52 15.56 15.86 31.69
C ASP A 52 16.85 15.60 32.47
N SER A 53 17.03 16.23 33.64
CA SER A 53 18.20 16.06 34.48
C SER A 53 18.33 14.61 34.98
N ILE A 54 17.28 14.07 35.60
CA ILE A 54 17.29 12.72 36.17
C ILE A 54 17.48 11.65 35.09
N VAL A 55 16.73 11.73 33.99
CA VAL A 55 16.82 10.74 32.91
C VAL A 55 18.19 10.79 32.25
N SER A 56 18.73 11.98 31.98
CA SER A 56 20.04 12.12 31.36
C SER A 56 21.16 11.53 32.25
N GLU A 57 21.13 11.82 33.53
CA GLU A 57 22.13 11.29 34.49
C GLU A 57 22.03 9.77 34.63
N GLN A 58 20.84 9.25 34.91
CA GLN A 58 20.64 7.81 35.13
C GLN A 58 20.85 6.98 33.86
N LEU A 59 20.43 7.48 32.72
CA LEU A 59 20.64 6.83 31.44
C LEU A 59 22.12 6.77 31.06
N MET A 60 22.89 7.83 31.35
CA MET A 60 24.33 7.86 31.12
C MET A 60 25.03 6.80 31.97
N ILE A 61 24.74 6.76 33.29
CA ILE A 61 25.27 5.75 34.19
C ILE A 61 24.93 4.34 33.75
N TYR A 62 23.66 4.11 33.35
CA TYR A 62 23.21 2.81 32.88
C TYR A 62 23.95 2.35 31.62
N LEU A 63 24.13 3.24 30.64
CA LEU A 63 24.80 2.92 29.38
C LEU A 63 26.31 2.68 29.56
N GLU A 64 26.95 3.39 30.52
CA GLU A 64 28.34 3.15 30.88
C GLU A 64 28.52 1.77 31.55
N GLN A 65 27.58 1.37 32.40
CA GLN A 65 27.58 0.05 33.03
C GLN A 65 27.22 -1.07 32.08
N HIS A 66 26.47 -0.77 31.01
CA HIS A 66 25.98 -1.75 30.05
C HIS A 66 26.42 -1.44 28.60
N PRO A 67 27.74 -1.54 28.31
CA PRO A 67 28.29 -1.12 27.00
C PRO A 67 27.73 -1.90 25.81
N GLN A 68 27.28 -3.14 26.02
CA GLN A 68 26.65 -3.93 24.95
C GLN A 68 25.28 -3.35 24.57
N VAL A 69 24.49 -2.91 25.55
CA VAL A 69 23.19 -2.24 25.30
C VAL A 69 23.43 -0.93 24.55
N ALA A 70 24.39 -0.12 25.03
CA ALA A 70 24.77 1.12 24.36
C ALA A 70 25.18 0.89 22.90
N LYS A 71 25.94 -0.17 22.62
CA LYS A 71 26.35 -0.54 21.27
C LYS A 71 25.16 -0.89 20.38
N ILE A 72 24.22 -1.70 20.87
CA ILE A 72 23.00 -2.10 20.12
C ILE A 72 22.16 -0.86 19.76
N ILE A 73 21.95 0.04 20.74
CA ILE A 73 21.21 1.29 20.51
C ILE A 73 21.89 2.15 19.47
N LEU A 74 23.22 2.32 19.55
CA LEU A 74 23.98 3.09 18.58
C LEU A 74 23.96 2.47 17.18
N GLU A 75 24.09 1.14 17.06
CA GLU A 75 24.01 0.45 15.78
C GLU A 75 22.63 0.63 15.13
N LYS A 76 21.56 0.56 15.91
CA LYS A 76 20.19 0.81 15.45
C LYS A 76 20.00 2.25 14.99
N SER A 77 20.50 3.23 15.76
CA SER A 77 20.45 4.65 15.41
C SER A 77 21.24 4.98 14.13
N ILE A 78 22.40 4.35 13.95
CA ILE A 78 23.21 4.48 12.70
C ILE A 78 22.46 3.89 11.50
N LEU A 79 21.78 2.77 11.69
CA LEU A 79 20.97 2.15 10.65
C LEU A 79 19.80 3.06 10.24
N ALA A 80 19.12 3.66 11.21
CA ALA A 80 18.04 4.63 11.00
C ALA A 80 18.53 5.88 10.24
N GLN A 81 19.65 6.47 10.65
CA GLN A 81 20.28 7.59 9.95
C GLN A 81 20.58 7.26 8.49
N ARG A 82 21.20 6.10 8.23
CA ARG A 82 21.54 5.69 6.86
C ARG A 82 20.30 5.48 6.00
N ALA A 83 19.25 4.88 6.56
CA ALA A 83 17.99 4.72 5.88
C ALA A 83 17.34 6.07 5.54
N ARG A 84 17.31 7.01 6.50
CA ARG A 84 16.78 8.37 6.32
C ARG A 84 17.58 9.17 5.27
N GLU A 85 18.90 9.12 5.30
CA GLU A 85 19.74 9.80 4.30
C GLU A 85 19.59 9.18 2.89
N ALA A 86 19.51 7.86 2.79
CA ALA A 86 19.28 7.19 1.52
C ALA A 86 17.89 7.55 0.94
N ALA A 87 16.86 7.59 1.79
CA ALA A 87 15.53 8.02 1.40
C ALA A 87 15.53 9.49 0.92
N ARG A 88 16.22 10.40 1.62
CA ARG A 88 16.35 11.80 1.21
C ARG A 88 17.04 11.92 -0.14
N LYS A 89 18.16 11.24 -0.34
CA LYS A 89 18.86 11.23 -1.65
C LYS A 89 17.99 10.68 -2.77
N ALA A 90 17.25 9.61 -2.52
CA ALA A 90 16.34 9.03 -3.50
C ALA A 90 15.19 10.01 -3.84
N ARG A 91 14.61 10.69 -2.85
CA ARG A 91 13.61 11.75 -3.04
C ARG A 91 14.18 12.90 -3.89
N GLU A 92 15.38 13.41 -3.56
CA GLU A 92 16.02 14.48 -4.31
C GLU A 92 16.29 14.08 -5.77
N LEU A 93 16.75 12.85 -6.01
CA LEU A 93 16.97 12.33 -7.37
C LEU A 93 15.66 12.20 -8.16
N THR A 94 14.59 11.74 -7.52
CA THR A 94 13.27 11.67 -8.14
C THR A 94 12.73 13.08 -8.43
N ARG A 95 12.85 14.01 -7.49
CA ARG A 95 12.46 15.41 -7.64
C ARG A 95 13.27 16.16 -8.71
N ARG A 96 14.59 15.93 -8.79
CA ARG A 96 15.44 16.52 -9.84
C ARG A 96 15.11 15.97 -11.22
N LYS A 97 14.84 14.66 -11.33
CA LYS A 97 14.39 14.05 -12.59
C LYS A 97 13.02 14.59 -13.01
N SER A 98 12.07 14.71 -12.10
CA SER A 98 10.75 15.28 -12.43
C SER A 98 10.81 16.78 -12.78
N ALA A 99 11.76 17.53 -12.24
CA ALA A 99 11.95 18.96 -12.57
C ALA A 99 12.71 19.18 -13.90
N LEU A 100 13.58 18.23 -14.28
CA LEU A 100 14.35 18.31 -15.53
C LEU A 100 13.67 17.63 -16.72
N ASP A 101 12.88 16.58 -16.47
CA ASP A 101 12.16 15.80 -17.50
C ASP A 101 10.72 16.29 -17.69
N GLY A 102 10.40 17.52 -17.39
CA GLY A 102 9.08 18.12 -17.63
C GLY A 102 7.94 17.11 -17.81
N LEU A 103 7.43 16.48 -16.74
CA LEU A 103 6.26 15.58 -16.76
C LEU A 103 6.39 14.34 -17.67
N SER A 104 7.56 13.72 -17.78
CA SER A 104 7.67 12.43 -18.47
C SER A 104 6.95 11.34 -17.66
N LEU A 105 5.72 11.03 -18.09
CA LEU A 105 4.95 9.92 -17.56
C LEU A 105 5.68 8.59 -17.82
N PRO A 106 5.43 7.55 -16.98
CA PRO A 106 6.05 6.24 -17.20
C PRO A 106 5.78 5.74 -18.61
N GLY A 107 6.82 5.34 -19.36
CA GLY A 107 6.66 4.90 -20.75
C GLY A 107 5.70 3.73 -20.96
N LYS A 108 5.41 2.97 -19.89
CA LYS A 108 4.42 1.88 -19.92
C LYS A 108 2.99 2.35 -19.63
N LEU A 109 2.79 3.57 -19.13
CA LEU A 109 1.46 4.12 -18.88
C LEU A 109 0.77 4.45 -20.21
N ALA A 110 -0.39 3.87 -20.45
CA ALA A 110 -1.31 4.31 -21.48
C ALA A 110 -2.28 5.32 -20.85
N ASP A 111 -1.93 6.60 -20.90
CA ASP A 111 -2.71 7.67 -20.28
C ASP A 111 -4.03 7.94 -21.00
N CYS A 112 -4.96 8.61 -20.33
CA CYS A 112 -6.21 9.11 -20.90
C CYS A 112 -6.04 10.54 -21.43
N SER A 113 -6.95 10.99 -22.29
CA SER A 113 -6.85 12.31 -22.93
C SER A 113 -7.55 13.42 -22.14
N ASP A 114 -8.55 13.10 -21.33
CA ASP A 114 -9.19 14.08 -20.43
C ASP A 114 -8.21 14.52 -19.35
N LYS A 115 -8.23 15.80 -19.03
CA LYS A 115 -7.34 16.42 -18.03
C LYS A 115 -8.04 16.72 -16.72
N ASP A 116 -9.37 16.60 -16.67
CA ASP A 116 -10.11 16.74 -15.41
C ASP A 116 -10.02 15.41 -14.62
N PRO A 117 -9.32 15.37 -13.49
CA PRO A 117 -9.16 14.16 -12.68
C PRO A 117 -10.49 13.52 -12.29
N LYS A 118 -11.56 14.30 -12.16
CA LYS A 118 -12.89 13.82 -11.77
C LYS A 118 -13.49 12.86 -12.79
N ASN A 119 -13.14 13.04 -14.05
CA ASN A 119 -13.60 12.19 -15.15
C ASN A 119 -12.67 11.00 -15.39
N CYS A 120 -11.46 11.04 -14.82
CA CYS A 120 -10.39 10.11 -15.12
C CYS A 120 -10.29 8.99 -14.10
N GLU A 121 -9.94 7.81 -14.58
CA GLU A 121 -9.65 6.65 -13.76
C GLU A 121 -8.44 5.90 -14.32
N ILE A 122 -7.66 5.27 -13.43
CA ILE A 122 -6.50 4.48 -13.80
C ILE A 122 -6.68 3.04 -13.34
N TYR A 123 -6.44 2.10 -14.25
CA TYR A 123 -6.37 0.68 -13.95
C TYR A 123 -4.93 0.26 -13.75
N ILE A 124 -4.65 -0.31 -12.59
CA ILE A 124 -3.39 -1.00 -12.29
C ILE A 124 -3.60 -2.46 -12.66
N VAL A 125 -2.91 -2.92 -13.70
CA VAL A 125 -3.17 -4.23 -14.31
C VAL A 125 -1.97 -5.14 -14.15
N GLU A 126 -2.21 -6.40 -13.80
CA GLU A 126 -1.18 -7.41 -13.70
C GLU A 126 -0.68 -7.85 -15.07
N GLY A 127 0.62 -7.66 -15.30
CA GLY A 127 1.30 -8.16 -16.49
C GLY A 127 1.06 -7.38 -17.78
N ASP A 128 1.92 -7.63 -18.76
CA ASP A 128 1.87 -6.96 -20.05
C ASP A 128 0.75 -7.54 -20.95
N SER A 129 0.36 -8.81 -20.78
CA SER A 129 -0.69 -9.46 -21.57
C SER A 129 -2.06 -8.88 -21.26
N ALA A 130 -2.48 -8.92 -19.99
CA ALA A 130 -3.74 -8.31 -19.55
C ALA A 130 -3.73 -6.79 -19.78
N GLY A 131 -2.56 -6.15 -19.57
CA GLY A 131 -2.35 -4.75 -19.90
C GLY A 131 -2.58 -4.43 -21.38
N GLY A 132 -2.24 -5.34 -22.29
CA GLY A 132 -2.52 -5.23 -23.75
C GLY A 132 -4.01 -5.27 -24.04
N SER A 133 -4.72 -6.28 -23.51
CA SER A 133 -6.18 -6.39 -23.66
C SER A 133 -6.90 -5.17 -23.06
N ALA A 134 -6.50 -4.72 -21.86
CA ALA A 134 -7.07 -3.55 -21.22
C ALA A 134 -6.83 -2.25 -22.03
N LYS A 135 -5.64 -2.06 -22.60
CA LYS A 135 -5.34 -0.92 -23.47
C LYS A 135 -6.22 -0.87 -24.72
N THR A 136 -6.60 -2.04 -25.25
CA THR A 136 -7.49 -2.15 -26.40
C THR A 136 -8.94 -1.91 -26.00
N ALA A 137 -9.36 -2.47 -24.85
CA ALA A 137 -10.72 -2.40 -24.33
C ALA A 137 -11.14 -0.99 -23.87
N ARG A 138 -10.23 -0.22 -23.28
CA ARG A 138 -10.50 1.01 -22.55
C ARG A 138 -11.17 2.13 -23.36
N THR A 139 -11.91 2.98 -22.70
CA THR A 139 -12.27 4.31 -23.20
C THR A 139 -11.09 5.26 -23.07
N ARG A 140 -10.44 5.58 -24.20
CA ARG A 140 -9.20 6.39 -24.23
C ARG A 140 -9.36 7.79 -23.67
N ALA A 141 -10.58 8.31 -23.66
CA ALA A 141 -10.84 9.65 -23.13
C ALA A 141 -10.60 9.70 -21.61
N THR A 142 -11.11 8.73 -20.87
CA THR A 142 -11.21 8.79 -19.39
C THR A 142 -10.48 7.68 -18.66
N GLN A 143 -10.06 6.61 -19.35
CA GLN A 143 -9.44 5.45 -18.73
C GLN A 143 -7.96 5.35 -19.09
N ALA A 144 -7.10 5.32 -18.06
CA ALA A 144 -5.67 5.07 -18.19
C ALA A 144 -5.33 3.65 -17.74
N ILE A 145 -4.29 3.04 -18.35
CA ILE A 145 -3.82 1.70 -18.01
C ILE A 145 -2.35 1.75 -17.62
N LEU A 146 -2.03 1.24 -16.43
CA LEU A 146 -0.67 1.05 -15.94
C LEU A 146 -0.42 -0.44 -15.71
N PRO A 147 0.23 -1.16 -16.63
CA PRO A 147 0.61 -2.54 -16.40
C PRO A 147 1.78 -2.62 -15.41
N LEU A 148 1.71 -3.55 -14.47
CA LEU A 148 2.77 -3.88 -13.54
C LEU A 148 3.45 -5.19 -13.94
N ARG A 149 4.77 -5.25 -13.84
CA ARG A 149 5.55 -6.46 -14.15
C ARG A 149 5.74 -7.31 -12.91
N GLY A 150 4.84 -8.26 -12.72
CA GLY A 150 4.88 -9.21 -11.60
C GLY A 150 4.59 -8.57 -10.23
N LYS A 151 4.97 -9.29 -9.18
CA LYS A 151 4.76 -8.86 -7.79
C LYS A 151 5.61 -7.64 -7.46
N ILE A 152 4.97 -6.58 -6.99
CA ILE A 152 5.69 -5.39 -6.53
C ILE A 152 6.44 -5.66 -5.21
N LEU A 153 7.35 -4.78 -4.88
CA LEU A 153 8.10 -4.85 -3.64
C LEU A 153 7.15 -4.76 -2.43
N ASN A 154 7.29 -5.69 -1.48
CA ASN A 154 6.60 -5.58 -0.20
C ASN A 154 7.22 -4.44 0.62
N VAL A 155 6.49 -3.33 0.71
CA VAL A 155 6.96 -2.12 1.37
C VAL A 155 6.99 -2.22 2.90
N GLU A 156 6.25 -3.17 3.49
CA GLU A 156 6.28 -3.42 4.93
C GLU A 156 7.63 -3.97 5.39
N LYS A 157 8.29 -4.76 4.53
CA LYS A 157 9.62 -5.35 4.79
C LYS A 157 10.77 -4.55 4.23
N ALA A 158 10.50 -3.75 3.20
CA ALA A 158 11.56 -3.12 2.44
C ALA A 158 12.04 -1.82 3.09
N ARG A 159 13.34 -1.58 2.99
CA ARG A 159 13.93 -0.30 3.38
C ARG A 159 13.49 0.81 2.43
N LEU A 160 13.36 2.02 2.94
CA LEU A 160 12.90 3.19 2.17
C LEU A 160 13.73 3.45 0.90
N ASP A 161 15.05 3.22 0.94
CA ASP A 161 15.90 3.39 -0.23
C ASP A 161 15.55 2.42 -1.36
N ARG A 162 15.18 1.17 -1.04
CA ARG A 162 14.69 0.19 -2.01
C ARG A 162 13.32 0.55 -2.55
N ILE A 163 12.42 1.03 -1.69
CA ILE A 163 11.09 1.47 -2.09
C ILE A 163 11.18 2.60 -3.13
N TYR A 164 11.96 3.64 -2.82
CA TYR A 164 12.16 4.76 -3.76
C TYR A 164 12.95 4.40 -5.01
N SER A 165 13.73 3.32 -5.02
CA SER A 165 14.45 2.85 -6.21
C SER A 165 13.65 1.89 -7.09
N ASN A 166 12.58 1.28 -6.56
CA ASN A 166 11.77 0.32 -7.28
C ASN A 166 11.03 0.96 -8.47
N ALA A 167 11.16 0.36 -9.65
CA ALA A 167 10.62 0.91 -10.89
C ALA A 167 9.08 0.96 -10.92
N GLU A 168 8.43 -0.09 -10.37
CA GLU A 168 6.96 -0.19 -10.34
C GLU A 168 6.36 0.85 -9.38
N ILE A 169 6.96 1.00 -8.21
CA ILE A 169 6.55 2.02 -7.23
C ILE A 169 6.75 3.43 -7.79
N LYS A 170 7.89 3.71 -8.43
CA LYS A 170 8.11 4.99 -9.11
C LYS A 170 7.07 5.28 -10.19
N ALA A 171 6.72 4.25 -10.96
CA ALA A 171 5.73 4.40 -12.01
C ALA A 171 4.36 4.77 -11.43
N MET A 172 3.95 4.17 -10.31
CA MET A 172 2.70 4.51 -9.63
C MET A 172 2.73 5.93 -9.04
N ILE A 173 3.80 6.29 -8.32
CA ILE A 173 3.95 7.64 -7.75
C ILE A 173 3.85 8.71 -8.86
N THR A 174 4.53 8.49 -9.98
CA THR A 174 4.51 9.42 -11.11
C THR A 174 3.15 9.45 -11.79
N ALA A 175 2.51 8.29 -11.98
CA ALA A 175 1.20 8.21 -12.60
C ALA A 175 0.12 8.90 -11.77
N PHE A 176 0.08 8.67 -10.45
CA PHE A 176 -0.91 9.28 -9.56
C PHE A 176 -0.68 10.79 -9.40
N GLY A 177 0.57 11.23 -9.37
CA GLY A 177 0.95 12.63 -9.29
C GLY A 177 0.93 13.23 -7.88
N THR A 178 0.45 12.51 -6.87
CA THR A 178 0.24 13.00 -5.50
C THR A 178 1.53 13.12 -4.66
N GLY A 179 2.63 12.45 -5.07
CA GLY A 179 3.73 12.21 -4.15
C GLY A 179 3.41 11.16 -3.09
N ILE A 180 4.27 11.00 -2.10
CA ILE A 180 4.11 10.04 -0.99
C ILE A 180 4.63 10.62 0.31
N HIS A 181 4.16 10.10 1.47
CA HIS A 181 4.54 10.57 2.81
C HIS A 181 4.38 12.10 2.97
N ASP A 182 5.42 12.78 3.43
CA ASP A 182 5.44 14.22 3.69
C ASP A 182 5.25 15.07 2.43
N ASP A 183 5.54 14.51 1.25
CA ASP A 183 5.34 15.15 -0.05
C ASP A 183 3.95 14.87 -0.65
N PHE A 184 3.09 14.13 0.07
CA PHE A 184 1.77 13.76 -0.42
C PHE A 184 0.83 14.97 -0.49
N ASP A 185 0.24 15.18 -1.65
CA ASP A 185 -0.70 16.25 -1.92
C ASP A 185 -1.86 15.71 -2.78
N ILE A 186 -3.01 15.50 -2.14
CA ILE A 186 -4.20 14.94 -2.80
C ILE A 186 -4.73 15.85 -3.92
N SER A 187 -4.48 17.15 -3.85
CA SER A 187 -4.92 18.11 -4.88
C SER A 187 -4.26 17.88 -6.24
N LYS A 188 -3.14 17.14 -6.26
CA LYS A 188 -2.40 16.76 -7.48
C LYS A 188 -2.80 15.41 -8.04
N LEU A 189 -3.80 14.75 -7.46
CA LEU A 189 -4.27 13.46 -7.93
C LEU A 189 -4.80 13.59 -9.37
N ARG A 190 -4.25 12.74 -10.27
CA ARG A 190 -4.58 12.79 -11.70
C ARG A 190 -5.78 11.94 -12.09
N TYR A 191 -6.20 11.02 -11.23
CA TYR A 191 -7.29 10.08 -11.49
C TYR A 191 -8.19 9.96 -10.27
N HIS A 192 -9.47 10.26 -10.44
CA HIS A 192 -10.44 10.21 -9.33
C HIS A 192 -10.68 8.78 -8.81
N LYS A 193 -10.43 7.76 -9.66
CA LYS A 193 -10.47 6.36 -9.26
C LYS A 193 -9.15 5.67 -9.63
N ILE A 194 -8.60 4.97 -8.65
CA ILE A 194 -7.47 4.04 -8.81
C ILE A 194 -8.05 2.65 -8.65
N ILE A 195 -8.05 1.89 -9.75
CA ILE A 195 -8.70 0.58 -9.83
C ILE A 195 -7.62 -0.49 -9.95
N ILE A 196 -7.53 -1.36 -8.96
CA ILE A 196 -6.66 -2.52 -8.96
C ILE A 196 -7.39 -3.64 -9.69
N MET A 197 -6.79 -4.14 -10.77
CA MET A 197 -7.35 -5.19 -11.62
C MET A 197 -6.31 -6.29 -11.81
N THR A 198 -6.42 -7.33 -11.01
CA THR A 198 -5.53 -8.49 -10.97
C THR A 198 -6.28 -9.76 -11.35
N ASP A 199 -5.54 -10.82 -11.67
CA ASP A 199 -6.10 -12.12 -11.94
C ASP A 199 -6.88 -12.68 -10.73
N ALA A 200 -7.88 -13.51 -10.98
CA ALA A 200 -8.72 -14.10 -9.93
C ALA A 200 -8.09 -15.36 -9.32
N ASP A 201 -6.79 -15.34 -9.10
CA ASP A 201 -6.00 -16.43 -8.51
C ASP A 201 -5.25 -15.97 -7.25
N VAL A 202 -4.50 -16.87 -6.65
CA VAL A 202 -3.72 -16.58 -5.42
C VAL A 202 -2.60 -15.57 -5.64
N ASP A 203 -2.02 -15.51 -6.83
CA ASP A 203 -0.98 -14.55 -7.19
C ASP A 203 -1.57 -13.15 -7.37
N GLY A 204 -2.70 -13.03 -8.06
CA GLY A 204 -3.43 -11.77 -8.19
C GLY A 204 -3.93 -11.23 -6.85
N ALA A 205 -4.42 -12.09 -5.96
CA ALA A 205 -4.77 -11.70 -4.59
C ALA A 205 -3.56 -11.17 -3.81
N HIS A 206 -2.39 -11.79 -3.97
CA HIS A 206 -1.15 -11.33 -3.35
C HIS A 206 -0.69 -9.98 -3.93
N ILE A 207 -0.78 -9.79 -5.24
CA ILE A 207 -0.45 -8.50 -5.89
C ILE A 207 -1.37 -7.38 -5.39
N SER A 208 -2.67 -7.64 -5.31
CA SER A 208 -3.64 -6.70 -4.73
C SER A 208 -3.28 -6.33 -3.29
N THR A 209 -2.91 -7.31 -2.47
CA THR A 209 -2.49 -7.08 -1.08
C THR A 209 -1.20 -6.24 -1.00
N LEU A 210 -0.21 -6.48 -1.87
CA LEU A 210 1.01 -5.67 -1.94
C LEU A 210 0.71 -4.23 -2.33
N LEU A 211 -0.20 -4.01 -3.30
CA LEU A 211 -0.65 -2.69 -3.73
C LEU A 211 -1.38 -1.95 -2.62
N LEU A 212 -2.29 -2.63 -1.93
CA LEU A 212 -3.02 -2.06 -0.79
C LEU A 212 -2.07 -1.72 0.35
N THR A 213 -1.06 -2.55 0.63
CA THR A 213 -0.01 -2.26 1.61
C THR A 213 0.75 -0.99 1.25
N PHE A 214 1.13 -0.84 -0.02
CA PHE A 214 1.81 0.36 -0.49
C PHE A 214 0.93 1.61 -0.35
N ILE A 215 -0.32 1.55 -0.79
CA ILE A 215 -1.25 2.69 -0.70
C ILE A 215 -1.54 3.03 0.77
N TYR A 216 -1.80 2.04 1.61
CA TYR A 216 -2.08 2.23 3.03
C TYR A 216 -0.90 2.89 3.77
N ARG A 217 0.34 2.43 3.54
CA ARG A 217 1.53 2.96 4.22
C ARG A 217 2.00 4.31 3.71
N PHE A 218 1.82 4.60 2.43
CA PHE A 218 2.44 5.75 1.77
C PHE A 218 1.46 6.81 1.26
N MET A 219 0.18 6.45 1.08
CA MET A 219 -0.86 7.31 0.52
C MET A 219 -2.23 7.05 1.18
N PRO A 220 -2.35 6.97 2.54
CA PRO A 220 -3.59 6.54 3.20
C PRO A 220 -4.80 7.44 2.86
N GLU A 221 -4.57 8.71 2.56
CA GLU A 221 -5.63 9.64 2.17
C GLU A 221 -6.36 9.23 0.89
N LEU A 222 -5.72 8.46 -0.01
CA LEU A 222 -6.40 7.90 -1.18
C LEU A 222 -7.51 6.92 -0.80
N ILE A 223 -7.31 6.14 0.26
CA ILE A 223 -8.32 5.21 0.78
C ILE A 223 -9.41 5.99 1.55
N LYS A 224 -9.01 6.87 2.47
CA LYS A 224 -9.93 7.66 3.30
C LYS A 224 -10.91 8.47 2.44
N GLN A 225 -10.42 9.09 1.37
CA GLN A 225 -11.25 9.87 0.47
C GLN A 225 -11.97 9.03 -0.60
N GLY A 226 -11.77 7.70 -0.60
CA GLY A 226 -12.51 6.75 -1.43
C GLY A 226 -12.11 6.72 -2.89
N HIS A 227 -10.83 6.88 -3.16
CA HIS A 227 -10.29 6.83 -4.52
C HIS A 227 -9.82 5.44 -4.95
N VAL A 228 -9.76 4.45 -4.04
CA VAL A 228 -9.19 3.12 -4.30
C VAL A 228 -10.29 2.08 -4.45
N TYR A 229 -10.19 1.27 -5.51
CA TYR A 229 -11.18 0.24 -5.85
C TYR A 229 -10.49 -1.05 -6.29
N LEU A 230 -11.16 -2.19 -6.07
CA LEU A 230 -10.81 -3.49 -6.63
C LEU A 230 -11.82 -3.83 -7.74
N ALA A 231 -11.34 -4.10 -8.95
CA ALA A 231 -12.18 -4.59 -10.01
C ALA A 231 -12.56 -6.07 -9.75
N GLN A 232 -13.79 -6.42 -10.09
CA GLN A 232 -14.29 -7.79 -9.98
C GLN A 232 -14.55 -8.33 -11.37
N PRO A 233 -13.58 -9.01 -12.02
CA PRO A 233 -13.84 -9.72 -13.26
C PRO A 233 -14.70 -10.96 -13.00
N PRO A 234 -15.46 -11.46 -13.99
CA PRO A 234 -16.19 -12.70 -13.84
C PRO A 234 -15.25 -13.89 -13.71
N LEU A 235 -15.67 -14.89 -12.94
CA LEU A 235 -14.97 -16.16 -12.79
C LEU A 235 -15.32 -17.15 -13.89
N TYR A 236 -16.53 -17.04 -14.42
CA TYR A 236 -17.07 -17.98 -15.40
C TYR A 236 -17.73 -17.27 -16.57
N LYS A 237 -17.58 -17.86 -17.75
CA LYS A 237 -18.37 -17.60 -18.94
C LYS A 237 -19.17 -18.86 -19.28
N LEU A 238 -20.47 -18.73 -19.42
CA LEU A 238 -21.34 -19.78 -19.92
C LEU A 238 -21.87 -19.37 -21.27
N GLU A 239 -21.72 -20.24 -22.30
CA GLU A 239 -22.27 -20.06 -23.63
C GLU A 239 -23.25 -21.18 -23.95
N LYS A 240 -24.47 -20.80 -24.37
CA LYS A 240 -25.50 -21.71 -24.86
C LYS A 240 -26.28 -21.07 -26.00
N ASN A 241 -26.41 -21.75 -27.14
CA ASN A 241 -27.19 -21.28 -28.27
C ASN A 241 -26.83 -19.87 -28.73
N LYS A 242 -25.51 -19.52 -28.74
CA LYS A 242 -24.97 -18.20 -29.08
C LYS A 242 -25.31 -17.08 -28.06
N LYS A 243 -25.93 -17.41 -26.92
CA LYS A 243 -26.09 -16.48 -25.82
C LYS A 243 -24.97 -16.71 -24.81
N VAL A 244 -24.49 -15.63 -24.20
CA VAL A 244 -23.40 -15.63 -23.26
C VAL A 244 -23.90 -15.08 -21.94
N TRP A 245 -23.52 -15.74 -20.83
CA TRP A 245 -23.71 -15.28 -19.46
C TRP A 245 -22.37 -15.28 -18.76
N TYR A 246 -22.22 -14.36 -17.84
CA TYR A 246 -21.05 -14.28 -16.96
C TYR A 246 -21.48 -14.51 -15.52
N ALA A 247 -20.68 -15.24 -14.76
CA ALA A 247 -20.88 -15.47 -13.33
C ALA A 247 -19.67 -15.04 -12.54
N TYR A 248 -19.92 -14.40 -11.42
CA TYR A 248 -18.88 -13.82 -10.53
C TYR A 248 -18.65 -14.66 -9.28
N SER A 249 -19.44 -15.72 -9.10
CA SER A 249 -19.27 -16.73 -8.05
C SER A 249 -19.76 -18.08 -8.51
N ASP A 250 -19.44 -19.14 -7.73
CA ASP A 250 -19.94 -20.50 -7.98
C ASP A 250 -21.47 -20.55 -7.80
N GLU A 251 -22.00 -19.83 -6.83
CA GLU A 251 -23.43 -19.74 -6.55
C GLU A 251 -24.18 -19.08 -7.72
N GLU A 252 -23.63 -18.03 -8.29
CA GLU A 252 -24.21 -17.34 -9.46
C GLU A 252 -24.19 -18.23 -10.71
N LEU A 253 -23.09 -18.97 -10.92
CA LEU A 253 -23.03 -19.97 -12.00
C LEU A 253 -24.13 -21.02 -11.85
N GLU A 254 -24.35 -21.52 -10.63
CA GLU A 254 -25.41 -22.49 -10.35
C GLU A 254 -26.81 -21.92 -10.63
N GLN A 255 -27.07 -20.68 -10.25
CA GLN A 255 -28.35 -20.01 -10.55
C GLN A 255 -28.56 -19.88 -12.06
N ILE A 256 -27.55 -19.45 -12.83
CA ILE A 256 -27.61 -19.36 -14.28
C ILE A 256 -27.89 -20.75 -14.88
N LEU A 257 -27.21 -21.80 -14.39
CA LEU A 257 -27.43 -23.17 -14.86
C LEU A 257 -28.84 -23.71 -14.56
N GLN A 258 -29.47 -23.28 -13.48
CA GLN A 258 -30.86 -23.63 -13.18
C GLN A 258 -31.83 -22.94 -14.14
N GLU A 259 -31.60 -21.69 -14.50
CA GLU A 259 -32.44 -20.93 -15.43
C GLU A 259 -32.29 -21.41 -16.88
N VAL A 260 -31.08 -21.65 -17.31
CA VAL A 260 -30.74 -21.99 -18.71
C VAL A 260 -30.93 -23.48 -18.98
N GLY A 261 -30.95 -24.31 -17.94
CA GLY A 261 -30.99 -25.77 -17.97
C GLY A 261 -29.60 -26.39 -18.18
N ARG A 262 -29.33 -27.48 -17.48
CA ARG A 262 -28.09 -28.25 -17.59
C ARG A 262 -28.22 -29.26 -18.75
N ASP A 263 -27.53 -28.99 -19.84
CA ASP A 263 -27.44 -29.94 -20.96
C ASP A 263 -26.01 -29.93 -21.57
N GLN A 264 -25.81 -30.83 -22.55
CA GLN A 264 -24.51 -31.00 -23.23
C GLN A 264 -24.12 -29.80 -24.13
N ASN A 265 -25.04 -28.86 -24.35
CA ASN A 265 -24.78 -27.68 -25.16
C ASN A 265 -24.21 -26.51 -24.34
N ASN A 266 -24.12 -26.67 -23.04
CA ASN A 266 -23.54 -25.68 -22.16
C ASN A 266 -22.00 -25.72 -22.27
N LYS A 267 -21.40 -24.64 -22.78
CA LYS A 267 -19.96 -24.45 -22.78
C LYS A 267 -19.62 -23.54 -21.61
N ILE A 268 -19.03 -24.12 -20.57
CA ILE A 268 -18.56 -23.37 -19.39
C ILE A 268 -17.06 -23.19 -19.51
N GLN A 269 -16.60 -21.95 -19.45
CA GLN A 269 -15.20 -21.58 -19.35
C GLN A 269 -14.97 -20.94 -17.99
N ARG A 270 -14.00 -21.46 -17.21
CA ARG A 270 -13.50 -20.80 -16.01
C ARG A 270 -12.31 -19.93 -16.42
N TYR A 271 -12.36 -18.65 -16.10
CA TYR A 271 -11.23 -17.75 -16.30
C TYR A 271 -10.21 -17.94 -15.17
N LYS A 272 -8.96 -18.18 -15.55
CA LYS A 272 -7.82 -18.24 -14.61
C LYS A 272 -7.11 -16.90 -14.50
N GLY A 273 -7.19 -16.09 -15.55
CA GLY A 273 -6.60 -14.77 -15.54
C GLY A 273 -7.22 -13.84 -16.60
N LEU A 274 -7.00 -12.55 -16.42
CA LEU A 274 -7.50 -11.48 -17.32
C LEU A 274 -6.94 -11.60 -18.75
N GLY A 275 -5.76 -12.23 -18.90
CA GLY A 275 -5.16 -12.48 -20.21
C GLY A 275 -5.91 -13.47 -21.08
N GLU A 276 -6.87 -14.23 -20.52
CA GLU A 276 -7.76 -15.15 -21.25
C GLU A 276 -8.97 -14.45 -21.84
N MET A 277 -9.23 -13.21 -21.43
CA MET A 277 -10.31 -12.39 -21.97
C MET A 277 -9.82 -11.60 -23.17
N ASP A 278 -10.62 -11.60 -24.25
CA ASP A 278 -10.44 -10.63 -25.30
C ASP A 278 -10.86 -9.21 -24.85
N ALA A 279 -10.55 -8.21 -25.64
CA ALA A 279 -10.80 -6.82 -25.28
C ALA A 279 -12.30 -6.49 -25.12
N GLU A 280 -13.17 -7.13 -25.91
CA GLU A 280 -14.61 -6.92 -25.84
C GLU A 280 -15.19 -7.50 -24.56
N GLN A 281 -14.79 -8.75 -24.20
CA GLN A 281 -15.19 -9.39 -22.93
C GLN A 281 -14.71 -8.60 -21.72
N LEU A 282 -13.48 -8.14 -21.75
CA LEU A 282 -12.91 -7.34 -20.66
C LEU A 282 -13.63 -5.99 -20.49
N TRP A 283 -14.00 -5.36 -21.61
CA TRP A 283 -14.81 -4.16 -21.58
C TRP A 283 -16.19 -4.43 -20.98
N GLU A 284 -16.94 -5.36 -21.54
CA GLU A 284 -18.34 -5.62 -21.17
C GLU A 284 -18.51 -6.04 -19.70
N THR A 285 -17.53 -6.73 -19.13
CA THR A 285 -17.64 -7.33 -17.78
C THR A 285 -16.94 -6.53 -16.70
N THR A 286 -15.85 -5.83 -17.04
CA THR A 286 -14.92 -5.32 -16.01
C THR A 286 -14.58 -3.84 -16.17
N MET A 287 -14.65 -3.28 -17.38
CA MET A 287 -14.20 -1.91 -17.62
C MET A 287 -15.32 -0.93 -18.00
N ASP A 288 -16.46 -1.41 -18.51
CA ASP A 288 -17.61 -0.57 -18.80
C ASP A 288 -18.18 0.05 -17.51
N PRO A 289 -18.16 1.38 -17.36
CA PRO A 289 -18.64 2.04 -16.15
C PRO A 289 -20.08 1.72 -15.76
N GLU A 290 -20.92 1.34 -16.75
CA GLU A 290 -22.34 1.03 -16.54
C GLU A 290 -22.58 -0.41 -16.07
N LYS A 291 -21.64 -1.33 -16.35
CA LYS A 291 -21.85 -2.78 -16.11
C LYS A 291 -20.89 -3.38 -15.09
N ARG A 292 -19.69 -2.83 -14.96
CA ARG A 292 -18.62 -3.36 -14.12
C ARG A 292 -18.99 -3.37 -12.63
N ILE A 293 -18.38 -4.30 -11.92
CA ILE A 293 -18.47 -4.37 -10.46
C ILE A 293 -17.13 -3.87 -9.88
N LEU A 294 -17.20 -2.83 -9.05
CA LEU A 294 -16.06 -2.30 -8.32
C LEU A 294 -16.32 -2.38 -6.81
N LEU A 295 -15.40 -2.99 -6.09
CA LEU A 295 -15.39 -2.94 -4.63
C LEU A 295 -14.57 -1.74 -4.17
N ARG A 296 -15.21 -0.80 -3.48
CA ARG A 296 -14.51 0.33 -2.89
C ARG A 296 -13.74 -0.11 -1.66
N VAL A 297 -12.46 0.23 -1.62
CA VAL A 297 -11.64 0.00 -0.43
C VAL A 297 -11.95 1.09 0.58
N ASN A 298 -12.39 0.68 1.77
CA ASN A 298 -12.71 1.58 2.87
C ASN A 298 -11.75 1.34 4.03
N MET A 299 -11.53 2.37 4.80
CA MET A 299 -10.77 2.35 6.04
C MET A 299 -11.60 3.03 7.12
N ASP A 300 -11.87 2.31 8.20
CA ASP A 300 -12.54 2.86 9.37
C ASP A 300 -11.49 3.56 10.25
N GLU A 301 -11.74 4.81 10.59
CA GLU A 301 -10.81 5.59 11.42
C GLU A 301 -10.70 5.04 12.84
N ASP A 302 -11.77 4.46 13.38
CA ASP A 302 -11.80 3.85 14.70
C ASP A 302 -10.98 2.54 14.75
N SER A 303 -10.79 1.89 13.61
CA SER A 303 -10.04 0.61 13.48
C SER A 303 -8.59 0.80 13.02
N THR A 304 -8.05 2.00 13.01
CA THR A 304 -6.70 2.28 12.48
C THR A 304 -5.61 1.44 13.17
N SER A 305 -5.68 1.24 14.48
CA SER A 305 -4.72 0.42 15.23
C SER A 305 -4.80 -1.06 14.86
N GLU A 306 -6.01 -1.57 14.62
CA GLU A 306 -6.25 -2.96 14.22
C GLU A 306 -5.77 -3.19 12.77
N LEU A 307 -6.01 -2.24 11.89
CA LEU A 307 -5.49 -2.26 10.52
C LEU A 307 -3.96 -2.25 10.50
N ASP A 308 -3.34 -1.39 11.31
CA ASP A 308 -1.88 -1.33 11.42
C ASP A 308 -1.29 -2.66 11.89
N LEU A 309 -1.88 -3.25 12.93
CA LEU A 309 -1.51 -4.57 13.42
C LEU A 309 -1.68 -5.64 12.35
N THR A 310 -2.79 -5.62 11.60
CA THR A 310 -3.09 -6.58 10.54
C THR A 310 -2.04 -6.51 9.44
N PHE A 311 -1.71 -5.32 8.93
CA PHE A 311 -0.66 -5.16 7.92
C PHE A 311 0.71 -5.58 8.45
N THR A 312 1.06 -5.23 9.68
CA THR A 312 2.33 -5.64 10.32
C THR A 312 2.41 -7.15 10.48
N THR A 313 1.33 -7.80 10.92
CA THR A 313 1.28 -9.26 11.10
C THR A 313 1.38 -10.00 9.77
N LEU A 314 0.55 -9.60 8.79
CA LEU A 314 0.44 -10.33 7.52
C LEU A 314 1.59 -10.03 6.56
N MET A 315 2.06 -8.78 6.52
CA MET A 315 3.04 -8.31 5.54
C MET A 315 4.43 -8.05 6.13
N GLY A 316 4.57 -8.00 7.46
CA GLY A 316 5.83 -7.73 8.16
C GLY A 316 6.82 -8.89 8.17
N ASP A 317 7.98 -8.69 8.83
CA ASP A 317 9.09 -9.65 8.87
C ASP A 317 8.87 -10.81 9.83
N GLN A 318 8.01 -10.63 10.84
CA GLN A 318 7.76 -11.63 11.87
C GLN A 318 6.96 -12.80 11.28
N VAL A 319 7.53 -14.00 11.34
CA VAL A 319 6.92 -15.21 10.77
C VAL A 319 5.87 -15.78 11.75
N GLU A 320 6.19 -15.80 13.03
CA GLU A 320 5.38 -16.46 14.06
C GLU A 320 3.97 -15.87 14.18
N PRO A 321 3.78 -14.55 14.35
CA PRO A 321 2.44 -13.97 14.42
C PRO A 321 1.60 -14.23 13.16
N ARG A 322 2.25 -14.28 11.99
CA ARG A 322 1.57 -14.61 10.73
C ARG A 322 1.14 -16.06 10.69
N ARG A 323 1.99 -16.99 11.17
CA ARG A 323 1.65 -18.41 11.24
C ARG A 323 0.46 -18.63 12.18
N GLU A 324 0.49 -18.05 13.36
CA GLU A 324 -0.60 -18.12 14.33
C GLU A 324 -1.91 -17.59 13.72
N PHE A 325 -1.86 -16.42 13.08
CA PHE A 325 -3.02 -15.85 12.38
C PHE A 325 -3.59 -16.80 11.31
N ILE A 326 -2.72 -17.43 10.50
CA ILE A 326 -3.13 -18.37 9.46
C ILE A 326 -3.77 -19.61 10.09
N GLU A 327 -3.18 -20.20 11.14
CA GLU A 327 -3.69 -21.38 11.82
C GLU A 327 -5.08 -21.12 12.45
N GLU A 328 -5.27 -19.98 13.09
CA GLU A 328 -6.54 -19.58 13.70
C GLU A 328 -7.65 -19.35 12.68
N ASN A 329 -7.32 -18.78 11.52
CA ASN A 329 -8.25 -18.35 10.50
C ASN A 329 -8.40 -19.33 9.32
N ALA A 330 -7.62 -20.40 9.25
CA ALA A 330 -7.64 -21.37 8.15
C ALA A 330 -9.03 -21.95 7.87
N LYS A 331 -9.83 -22.17 8.92
CA LYS A 331 -11.21 -22.67 8.81
C LYS A 331 -12.18 -21.76 8.06
N TYR A 332 -11.85 -20.48 7.93
CA TYR A 332 -12.65 -19.48 7.20
C TYR A 332 -12.18 -19.29 5.76
N ALA A 333 -11.03 -19.84 5.40
CA ALA A 333 -10.51 -19.71 4.04
C ALA A 333 -11.43 -20.44 3.06
N LYS A 334 -11.94 -19.68 2.07
CA LYS A 334 -12.71 -20.20 0.95
C LYS A 334 -11.84 -20.04 -0.31
N ASN A 335 -12.09 -20.88 -1.31
CA ASN A 335 -11.41 -20.84 -2.61
C ASN A 335 -9.89 -21.07 -2.53
N LEU A 336 -9.49 -22.04 -1.72
CA LEU A 336 -8.13 -22.57 -1.78
C LEU A 336 -7.96 -23.31 -3.11
N ASP A 337 -6.98 -22.89 -3.89
CA ASP A 337 -6.58 -23.59 -5.11
C ASP A 337 -5.75 -24.83 -4.68
N ILE A 338 -6.45 -25.96 -4.44
CA ILE A 338 -5.87 -27.22 -4.00
C ILE A 338 -5.88 -28.18 -5.19
#